data_d6b20aadd16c2b07f53f5bde9122e73c
#
_entry.id   d6b20aadd16c2b07f53f5bde9122e73c
#
_cell.length_a   1.000
_cell.length_b   1.000
_cell.length_c   1.000
_cell.angle_alpha   90.00
_cell.angle_beta   90.00
_cell.angle_gamma   90.00
#
_symmetry.space_group_name_H-M   'P 1'
#
loop_
_entity.id
_entity.type
_entity.pdbx_description
1 polymer ?
#
loop_
_entity_poly.entity_id
_entity_poly.type
_entity_poly.pdbx_seq_one_letter_code
_entity_poly.pdbx_strand_id
1 'polypeptide(L)'
;LVDRAATAELQAQVAGAAWVDGDAAELAVLEEAGIADAKVVVAATGDDKVNLVVSLLAKTEFLVARTVARVSHPANEWMFGPMWGVDVAVSTPRMMTALVEEAVSEGRVVTLFRFAGSSTRMVELTLPEASPSVGRTIGSMRWPSGCVPVGIIRDGRPLAPTPHDTMEAADELLFLAAEEDLTALQALLAPGHESAEDEPRPLTGAIDTVNPE
;
A
#
# COMPACT_ATOMS: atom_id res chain seq x y z
N LEU A 1 17.06 4.12 -17.01
CA LEU A 1 15.93 3.18 -17.03
C LEU A 1 16.33 1.92 -17.79
N VAL A 2 15.90 0.76 -17.34
CA VAL A 2 16.13 -0.53 -18.00
C VAL A 2 14.78 -1.12 -18.39
N ASP A 3 14.62 -1.53 -19.64
CA ASP A 3 13.42 -2.19 -20.14
C ASP A 3 13.77 -3.13 -21.31
N ARG A 4 13.11 -4.29 -21.41
CA ARG A 4 13.30 -5.25 -22.50
C ARG A 4 12.65 -4.83 -23.83
N ALA A 5 11.83 -3.80 -23.80
CA ALA A 5 11.08 -3.31 -24.96
C ALA A 5 10.97 -1.78 -24.92
N ALA A 6 12.09 -1.11 -24.70
CA ALA A 6 12.17 0.35 -24.66
C ALA A 6 11.86 0.95 -26.04
N THR A 7 10.58 1.09 -26.38
CA THR A 7 10.15 1.70 -27.66
C THR A 7 10.44 3.20 -27.66
N ALA A 8 10.62 3.77 -28.87
CA ALA A 8 10.80 5.20 -29.02
C ALA A 8 9.67 6.04 -28.40
N GLU A 9 8.45 5.49 -28.37
CA GLU A 9 7.30 6.14 -27.73
C GLU A 9 7.43 6.19 -26.20
N LEU A 10 7.88 5.09 -25.58
CA LEU A 10 8.16 5.05 -24.14
C LEU A 10 9.31 6.00 -23.78
N GLN A 11 10.37 6.02 -24.58
CA GLN A 11 11.50 6.91 -24.37
C GLN A 11 11.10 8.39 -24.47
N ALA A 12 10.17 8.72 -25.36
CA ALA A 12 9.65 10.09 -25.49
C ALA A 12 8.82 10.56 -24.29
N GLN A 13 8.16 9.62 -23.57
CA GLN A 13 7.35 9.95 -22.40
C GLN A 13 8.21 10.36 -21.19
N VAL A 14 9.47 9.89 -21.12
CA VAL A 14 10.38 10.19 -20.00
C VAL A 14 11.60 10.94 -20.54
N ALA A 15 11.37 12.20 -20.88
CA ALA A 15 12.42 13.05 -21.43
C ALA A 15 13.60 13.21 -20.45
N GLY A 16 14.83 13.04 -20.96
CA GLY A 16 16.06 13.18 -20.18
C GLY A 16 16.50 11.94 -19.41
N ALA A 17 15.77 10.83 -19.48
CA ALA A 17 16.23 9.56 -18.94
C ALA A 17 17.20 8.86 -19.90
N ALA A 18 18.28 8.29 -19.35
CA ALA A 18 19.10 7.32 -20.08
C ALA A 18 18.38 5.96 -20.11
N TRP A 19 18.38 5.31 -21.26
CA TRP A 19 17.71 4.03 -21.45
C TRP A 19 18.71 2.94 -21.82
N VAL A 20 18.54 1.77 -21.21
CA VAL A 20 19.26 0.55 -21.53
C VAL A 20 18.22 -0.50 -21.92
N ASP A 21 18.39 -1.10 -23.08
CA ASP A 21 17.53 -2.19 -23.57
C ASP A 21 18.11 -3.52 -23.08
N GLY A 22 17.36 -4.23 -22.27
CA GLY A 22 17.81 -5.52 -21.74
C GLY A 22 17.01 -6.04 -20.58
N ASP A 23 17.39 -7.24 -20.13
CA ASP A 23 16.81 -7.86 -18.95
C ASP A 23 17.47 -7.30 -17.68
N ALA A 24 16.68 -6.63 -16.84
CA ALA A 24 17.16 -6.09 -15.58
C ALA A 24 17.61 -7.17 -14.56
N ALA A 25 17.30 -8.45 -14.80
CA ALA A 25 17.83 -9.55 -14.00
C ALA A 25 19.28 -9.95 -14.39
N GLU A 26 19.82 -9.38 -15.45
CA GLU A 26 21.18 -9.63 -15.90
C GLU A 26 22.16 -8.59 -15.32
N LEU A 27 23.25 -9.11 -14.73
CA LEU A 27 24.27 -8.26 -14.08
C LEU A 27 24.87 -7.24 -15.04
N ALA A 28 25.22 -7.67 -16.26
CA ALA A 28 25.81 -6.81 -17.27
C ALA A 28 24.90 -5.65 -17.70
N VAL A 29 23.59 -5.87 -17.75
CA VAL A 29 22.61 -4.84 -18.08
C VAL A 29 22.49 -3.82 -16.95
N LEU A 30 22.56 -4.26 -15.70
CA LEU A 30 22.58 -3.37 -14.54
C LEU A 30 23.86 -2.55 -14.47
N GLU A 31 25.02 -3.15 -14.81
CA GLU A 31 26.31 -2.46 -14.91
C GLU A 31 26.27 -1.37 -16.01
N GLU A 32 25.77 -1.71 -17.19
CA GLU A 32 25.60 -0.75 -18.30
C GLU A 32 24.66 0.39 -17.91
N ALA A 33 23.62 0.10 -17.12
CA ALA A 33 22.70 1.11 -16.60
C ALA A 33 23.32 2.05 -15.55
N GLY A 34 24.54 1.77 -15.09
CA GLY A 34 25.24 2.56 -14.08
C GLY A 34 24.67 2.40 -12.67
N ILE A 35 24.19 1.20 -12.33
CA ILE A 35 23.54 0.94 -11.03
C ILE A 35 24.46 1.22 -9.83
N ALA A 36 25.79 1.10 -10.00
CA ALA A 36 26.78 1.33 -8.95
C ALA A 36 26.74 2.77 -8.39
N ASP A 37 26.34 3.74 -9.21
CA ASP A 37 26.22 5.14 -8.83
C ASP A 37 24.80 5.50 -8.34
N ALA A 38 23.87 4.54 -8.36
CA ALA A 38 22.49 4.78 -8.01
C ALA A 38 22.30 4.91 -6.48
N LYS A 39 21.64 5.96 -6.04
CA LYS A 39 21.25 6.13 -4.63
C LYS A 39 20.02 5.29 -4.28
N VAL A 40 19.16 5.08 -5.25
CA VAL A 40 17.91 4.30 -5.12
C VAL A 40 17.71 3.48 -6.38
N VAL A 41 17.35 2.22 -6.22
CA VAL A 41 16.92 1.35 -7.32
C VAL A 41 15.43 1.06 -7.13
N VAL A 42 14.66 1.22 -8.20
CA VAL A 42 13.23 0.91 -8.23
C VAL A 42 12.99 -0.23 -9.21
N ALA A 43 12.71 -1.43 -8.69
CA ALA A 43 12.35 -2.60 -9.46
C ALA A 43 10.82 -2.65 -9.63
N ALA A 44 10.32 -2.21 -10.79
CA ALA A 44 8.88 -2.02 -11.04
C ALA A 44 8.39 -2.76 -12.29
N THR A 45 9.02 -3.89 -12.64
CA THR A 45 8.58 -4.72 -13.76
C THR A 45 7.24 -5.42 -13.46
N GLY A 46 6.63 -6.04 -14.46
CA GLY A 46 5.42 -6.86 -14.28
C GLY A 46 5.68 -8.23 -13.63
N ASP A 47 6.94 -8.63 -13.48
CA ASP A 47 7.34 -9.93 -12.94
C ASP A 47 8.00 -9.79 -11.57
N ASP A 48 7.35 -10.35 -10.55
CA ASP A 48 7.81 -10.34 -9.16
C ASP A 48 9.19 -10.98 -8.98
N LYS A 49 9.51 -12.04 -9.76
CA LYS A 49 10.81 -12.72 -9.68
C LYS A 49 11.92 -11.80 -10.17
N VAL A 50 11.68 -11.09 -11.28
CA VAL A 50 12.64 -10.10 -11.80
C VAL A 50 12.84 -8.98 -10.77
N ASN A 51 11.76 -8.48 -10.17
CA ASN A 51 11.84 -7.41 -9.16
C ASN A 51 12.66 -7.85 -7.93
N LEU A 52 12.51 -9.10 -7.48
CA LEU A 52 13.30 -9.66 -6.38
C LEU A 52 14.79 -9.81 -6.77
N VAL A 53 15.07 -10.34 -7.96
CA VAL A 53 16.46 -10.50 -8.45
C VAL A 53 17.15 -9.15 -8.57
N VAL A 54 16.52 -8.17 -9.19
CA VAL A 54 17.06 -6.80 -9.31
C VAL A 54 17.37 -6.21 -7.92
N SER A 55 16.45 -6.35 -6.98
CA SER A 55 16.62 -5.83 -5.62
C SER A 55 17.77 -6.51 -4.90
N LEU A 56 17.88 -7.84 -5.03
CA LEU A 56 18.96 -8.62 -4.43
C LEU A 56 20.33 -8.21 -5.02
N LEU A 57 20.46 -8.19 -6.34
CA LEU A 57 21.69 -7.77 -7.03
C LEU A 57 22.09 -6.34 -6.65
N ALA A 58 21.12 -5.42 -6.62
CA ALA A 58 21.38 -4.04 -6.20
C ALA A 58 22.00 -3.96 -4.79
N LYS A 59 21.57 -4.82 -3.86
CA LYS A 59 22.12 -4.86 -2.50
C LYS A 59 23.42 -5.61 -2.37
N THR A 60 23.54 -6.79 -3.00
CA THR A 60 24.68 -7.69 -2.75
C THR A 60 25.88 -7.37 -3.63
N GLU A 61 25.66 -7.04 -4.89
CA GLU A 61 26.74 -6.78 -5.85
C GLU A 61 27.10 -5.30 -5.93
N PHE A 62 26.09 -4.42 -5.89
CA PHE A 62 26.30 -2.97 -6.11
C PHE A 62 26.21 -2.12 -4.85
N LEU A 63 25.84 -2.71 -3.71
CA LEU A 63 25.74 -2.04 -2.40
C LEU A 63 24.85 -0.79 -2.42
N VAL A 64 23.80 -0.80 -3.24
CA VAL A 64 22.87 0.31 -3.36
C VAL A 64 22.21 0.60 -2.01
N ALA A 65 22.19 1.85 -1.60
CA ALA A 65 21.72 2.26 -0.28
C ALA A 65 20.23 1.96 -0.07
N ARG A 66 19.39 2.10 -1.11
CA ARG A 66 17.94 1.92 -1.01
C ARG A 66 17.35 1.24 -2.22
N THR A 67 16.48 0.27 -1.97
CA THR A 67 15.76 -0.47 -2.99
C THR A 67 14.25 -0.39 -2.73
N VAL A 68 13.50 -0.17 -3.80
CA VAL A 68 12.04 -0.18 -3.81
C VAL A 68 11.60 -1.23 -4.82
N ALA A 69 10.69 -2.12 -4.45
CA ALA A 69 10.22 -3.15 -5.37
C ALA A 69 8.69 -3.20 -5.43
N ARG A 70 8.18 -3.31 -6.66
CA ARG A 70 6.76 -3.52 -6.91
C ARG A 70 6.40 -4.98 -6.67
N VAL A 71 5.30 -5.20 -5.95
CA VAL A 71 4.63 -6.49 -5.83
C VAL A 71 3.45 -6.51 -6.78
N SER A 72 3.45 -7.43 -7.73
CA SER A 72 2.36 -7.62 -8.70
C SER A 72 1.36 -8.68 -8.23
N HIS A 73 1.82 -9.70 -7.48
CA HIS A 73 1.01 -10.80 -6.97
C HIS A 73 0.97 -10.80 -5.45
N PRO A 74 -0.22 -10.68 -4.81
CA PRO A 74 -0.35 -10.67 -3.35
C PRO A 74 0.27 -11.89 -2.65
N ALA A 75 0.17 -13.06 -3.28
CA ALA A 75 0.76 -14.30 -2.76
C ALA A 75 2.29 -14.27 -2.62
N ASN A 76 2.97 -13.36 -3.31
CA ASN A 76 4.42 -13.21 -3.28
C ASN A 76 4.90 -12.13 -2.29
N GLU A 77 4.00 -11.33 -1.72
CA GLU A 77 4.34 -10.18 -0.89
C GLU A 77 5.26 -10.52 0.29
N TRP A 78 5.11 -11.70 0.87
CA TRP A 78 5.94 -12.18 1.98
C TRP A 78 7.43 -12.29 1.65
N MET A 79 7.79 -12.41 0.36
CA MET A 79 9.19 -12.45 -0.09
C MET A 79 9.82 -11.06 -0.16
N PHE A 80 9.03 -10.00 -0.30
CA PHE A 80 9.53 -8.65 -0.53
C PHE A 80 9.96 -7.99 0.77
N GLY A 81 11.11 -8.41 1.28
CA GLY A 81 11.71 -7.93 2.52
C GLY A 81 13.23 -7.90 2.46
N PRO A 82 13.89 -7.57 3.59
CA PRO A 82 15.34 -7.39 3.64
C PRO A 82 16.16 -8.61 3.17
N MET A 83 15.64 -9.83 3.34
CA MET A 83 16.30 -11.05 2.87
C MET A 83 16.48 -11.09 1.34
N TRP A 84 15.58 -10.45 0.61
CA TRP A 84 15.63 -10.33 -0.84
C TRP A 84 16.13 -8.95 -1.29
N GLY A 85 16.75 -8.20 -0.38
CA GLY A 85 17.29 -6.89 -0.70
C GLY A 85 16.24 -5.81 -0.93
N VAL A 86 15.00 -5.98 -0.46
CA VAL A 86 13.92 -5.01 -0.61
C VAL A 86 13.77 -4.19 0.67
N ASP A 87 14.01 -2.87 0.56
CA ASP A 87 13.79 -1.96 1.68
C ASP A 87 12.34 -1.47 1.74
N VAL A 88 11.70 -1.29 0.59
CA VAL A 88 10.30 -0.85 0.49
C VAL A 88 9.58 -1.70 -0.56
N ALA A 89 8.55 -2.41 -0.12
CA ALA A 89 7.64 -3.13 -1.00
C ALA A 89 6.41 -2.25 -1.32
N VAL A 90 6.06 -2.15 -2.60
CA VAL A 90 4.87 -1.45 -3.08
C VAL A 90 3.93 -2.46 -3.74
N SER A 91 2.88 -2.84 -3.03
CA SER A 91 1.89 -3.79 -3.54
C SER A 91 0.80 -3.08 -4.33
N THR A 92 0.89 -3.16 -5.66
CA THR A 92 -0.13 -2.58 -6.55
C THR A 92 -1.52 -3.18 -6.32
N PRO A 93 -1.70 -4.51 -6.18
CA PRO A 93 -3.01 -5.08 -5.90
C PRO A 93 -3.61 -4.59 -4.58
N ARG A 94 -2.79 -4.49 -3.53
CA ARG A 94 -3.26 -4.00 -2.22
C ARG A 94 -3.71 -2.54 -2.29
N MET A 95 -2.96 -1.69 -3.02
CA MET A 95 -3.36 -0.30 -3.24
C MET A 95 -4.68 -0.20 -4.02
N MET A 96 -4.84 -1.02 -5.06
CA MET A 96 -6.10 -1.07 -5.82
C MET A 96 -7.27 -1.54 -4.97
N THR A 97 -7.07 -2.60 -4.17
CA THR A 97 -8.11 -3.10 -3.25
C THR A 97 -8.51 -2.02 -2.25
N ALA A 98 -7.53 -1.34 -1.63
CA ALA A 98 -7.82 -0.27 -0.67
C ALA A 98 -8.64 0.88 -1.30
N LEU A 99 -8.30 1.30 -2.52
CA LEU A 99 -9.05 2.34 -3.24
C LEU A 99 -10.48 1.91 -3.61
N VAL A 100 -10.66 0.62 -3.95
CA VAL A 100 -12.01 0.07 -4.23
C VAL A 100 -12.81 -0.06 -2.94
N GLU A 101 -12.19 -0.55 -1.87
CA GLU A 101 -12.84 -0.66 -0.56
C GLU A 101 -13.26 0.72 -0.03
N GLU A 102 -12.41 1.72 -0.14
CA GLU A 102 -12.73 3.11 0.21
C GLU A 102 -13.93 3.60 -0.60
N ALA A 103 -13.95 3.40 -1.91
CA ALA A 103 -15.01 3.87 -2.79
C ALA A 103 -16.39 3.21 -2.55
N VAL A 104 -16.44 2.00 -1.94
CA VAL A 104 -17.68 1.23 -1.76
C VAL A 104 -18.08 1.00 -0.30
N SER A 105 -17.28 1.41 0.66
CA SER A 105 -17.45 1.07 2.07
C SER A 105 -17.66 2.30 2.94
N GLU A 106 -18.91 2.71 3.12
CA GLU A 106 -19.24 3.62 4.21
C GLU A 106 -19.11 2.90 5.57
N GLY A 107 -18.48 3.56 6.52
CA GLY A 107 -18.39 3.08 7.90
C GLY A 107 -17.38 1.95 8.14
N ARG A 108 -16.45 1.70 7.22
CA ARG A 108 -15.34 0.76 7.42
C ARG A 108 -14.01 1.49 7.53
N VAL A 109 -13.14 1.00 8.42
CA VAL A 109 -11.75 1.48 8.48
C VAL A 109 -10.95 0.87 7.33
N VAL A 110 -10.51 1.70 6.41
CA VAL A 110 -9.71 1.32 5.22
C VAL A 110 -8.26 1.73 5.41
N THR A 111 -7.33 0.81 5.20
CA THR A 111 -5.89 1.13 5.27
C THR A 111 -5.42 1.73 3.95
N LEU A 112 -5.10 3.02 3.96
CA LEU A 112 -4.57 3.74 2.80
C LEU A 112 -3.07 3.51 2.62
N PHE A 113 -2.31 3.48 3.73
CA PHE A 113 -0.85 3.39 3.68
C PHE A 113 -0.28 2.70 4.93
N ARG A 114 0.79 1.91 4.75
CA ARG A 114 1.56 1.28 5.83
C ARG A 114 2.95 1.89 5.88
N PHE A 115 3.36 2.35 7.05
CA PHE A 115 4.70 2.91 7.24
C PHE A 115 5.71 1.78 7.40
N ALA A 116 6.72 1.74 6.52
CA ALA A 116 7.76 0.72 6.56
C ALA A 116 8.53 0.75 7.89
N GLY A 117 8.71 -0.42 8.48
CA GLY A 117 9.45 -0.55 9.75
C GLY A 117 8.65 -0.16 11.00
N SER A 118 7.33 0.03 10.90
CA SER A 118 6.46 0.28 12.05
C SER A 118 5.13 -0.48 11.92
N SER A 119 4.41 -0.64 13.03
CA SER A 119 3.03 -1.14 13.04
C SER A 119 2.01 -0.04 12.70
N THR A 120 2.48 1.19 12.42
CA THR A 120 1.61 2.33 12.15
C THR A 120 1.09 2.29 10.73
N ARG A 121 -0.19 2.58 10.58
CA ARG A 121 -0.91 2.70 9.32
C ARG A 121 -1.57 4.08 9.22
N MET A 122 -1.69 4.61 8.03
CA MET A 122 -2.64 5.67 7.73
C MET A 122 -3.93 5.01 7.30
N VAL A 123 -5.00 5.31 8.02
CA VAL A 123 -6.32 4.74 7.74
C VAL A 123 -7.35 5.86 7.57
N GLU A 124 -8.40 5.54 6.85
CA GLU A 124 -9.55 6.39 6.59
C GLU A 124 -10.83 5.64 7.03
N LEU A 125 -11.84 6.41 7.45
CA LEU A 125 -13.20 5.95 7.64
C LEU A 125 -14.17 7.09 7.29
N THR A 126 -15.05 6.83 6.31
CA THR A 126 -16.20 7.72 6.04
C THR A 126 -17.27 7.49 7.09
N LEU A 127 -17.59 8.53 7.85
CA LEU A 127 -18.49 8.46 8.99
C LEU A 127 -19.95 8.25 8.56
N PRO A 128 -20.56 7.09 8.82
CA PRO A 128 -21.93 6.84 8.42
C PRO A 128 -22.92 7.73 9.22
N GLU A 129 -24.05 8.05 8.62
CA GLU A 129 -25.11 8.86 9.26
C GLU A 129 -25.57 8.27 10.60
N ALA A 130 -25.65 6.95 10.69
CA ALA A 130 -26.04 6.23 11.89
C ALA A 130 -24.94 6.11 12.95
N SER A 131 -23.76 6.69 12.74
CA SER A 131 -22.65 6.60 13.68
C SER A 131 -22.98 7.31 15.00
N PRO A 132 -22.71 6.68 16.16
CA PRO A 132 -22.86 7.32 17.48
C PRO A 132 -21.89 8.49 17.68
N SER A 133 -20.92 8.66 16.80
CA SER A 133 -19.91 9.72 16.85
C SER A 133 -20.33 10.98 16.11
N VAL A 134 -21.38 10.93 15.28
CA VAL A 134 -21.97 12.13 14.63
C VAL A 134 -22.48 13.09 15.70
N GLY A 135 -22.16 14.37 15.55
CA GLY A 135 -22.48 15.44 16.49
C GLY A 135 -21.57 15.53 17.72
N ARG A 136 -20.60 14.64 17.89
CA ARG A 136 -19.60 14.71 18.95
C ARG A 136 -18.38 15.48 18.49
N THR A 137 -17.71 16.15 19.42
CA THR A 137 -16.45 16.83 19.09
C THR A 137 -15.26 15.88 19.16
N ILE A 138 -14.24 16.13 18.33
CA ILE A 138 -12.99 15.37 18.31
C ILE A 138 -12.38 15.23 19.72
N GLY A 139 -12.36 16.31 20.49
CA GLY A 139 -11.80 16.35 21.84
C GLY A 139 -12.66 15.63 22.90
N SER A 140 -13.94 15.34 22.63
CA SER A 140 -14.81 14.58 23.52
C SER A 140 -14.66 13.06 23.36
N MET A 141 -13.98 12.63 22.30
CA MET A 141 -13.78 11.21 22.01
C MET A 141 -12.66 10.62 22.86
N ARG A 142 -12.85 9.35 23.23
CA ARG A 142 -11.79 8.54 23.84
C ARG A 142 -11.18 7.65 22.77
N TRP A 143 -10.25 8.21 22.02
CA TRP A 143 -9.54 7.48 20.99
C TRP A 143 -8.75 6.31 21.57
N PRO A 144 -8.64 5.15 20.88
CA PRO A 144 -7.69 4.11 21.24
C PRO A 144 -6.27 4.70 21.33
N SER A 145 -5.43 4.17 22.22
CA SER A 145 -4.15 4.79 22.57
C SER A 145 -3.18 4.94 21.41
N GLY A 146 -3.24 4.04 20.44
CA GLY A 146 -2.45 4.07 19.21
C GLY A 146 -3.13 4.77 18.05
N CYS A 147 -4.27 5.45 18.23
CA CYS A 147 -5.00 6.14 17.17
C CYS A 147 -4.96 7.65 17.34
N VAL A 148 -4.47 8.35 16.32
CA VAL A 148 -4.37 9.83 16.30
C VAL A 148 -5.13 10.35 15.09
N PRO A 149 -6.21 11.17 15.27
CA PRO A 149 -6.88 11.83 14.14
C PRO A 149 -5.92 12.86 13.54
N VAL A 150 -5.71 12.80 12.22
CA VAL A 150 -4.76 13.67 11.51
C VAL A 150 -5.38 14.52 10.43
N GLY A 151 -6.59 14.20 9.99
CA GLY A 151 -7.32 14.93 8.98
C GLY A 151 -8.81 14.65 9.00
N ILE A 152 -9.58 15.58 8.49
CA ILE A 152 -10.99 15.44 8.13
C ILE A 152 -11.12 15.95 6.71
N ILE A 153 -11.80 15.20 5.83
CA ILE A 153 -12.22 15.71 4.54
C ILE A 153 -13.73 15.87 4.61
N ARG A 154 -14.21 17.10 4.43
CA ARG A 154 -15.63 17.45 4.45
C ARG A 154 -15.97 18.20 3.17
N ASP A 155 -16.95 17.71 2.42
CA ASP A 155 -17.34 18.28 1.11
C ASP A 155 -16.14 18.42 0.15
N GLY A 156 -15.24 17.42 0.18
CA GLY A 156 -14.01 17.40 -0.62
C GLY A 156 -12.94 18.41 -0.17
N ARG A 157 -13.07 19.01 1.02
CA ARG A 157 -12.12 20.00 1.55
C ARG A 157 -11.37 19.45 2.77
N PRO A 158 -10.03 19.47 2.77
CA PRO A 158 -9.25 19.03 3.92
C PRO A 158 -9.32 20.04 5.07
N LEU A 159 -9.52 19.53 6.28
CA LEU A 159 -9.54 20.27 7.52
C LEU A 159 -8.53 19.63 8.49
N ALA A 160 -7.75 20.46 9.19
CA ALA A 160 -6.93 19.98 10.31
C ALA A 160 -7.84 19.81 11.53
N PRO A 161 -7.94 18.59 12.13
CA PRO A 161 -8.85 18.37 13.24
C PRO A 161 -8.40 19.14 14.48
N THR A 162 -9.31 19.86 15.09
CA THR A 162 -9.12 20.47 16.41
C THR A 162 -10.03 19.83 17.45
N PRO A 163 -9.74 19.93 18.75
CA PRO A 163 -10.61 19.36 19.79
C PRO A 163 -12.06 19.87 19.78
N HIS A 164 -12.30 21.02 19.16
CA HIS A 164 -13.61 21.68 19.12
C HIS A 164 -14.42 21.34 17.87
N ASP A 165 -13.80 20.72 16.88
CA ASP A 165 -14.49 20.33 15.64
C ASP A 165 -15.49 19.22 15.91
N THR A 166 -16.71 19.43 15.45
CA THR A 166 -17.79 18.46 15.53
C THR A 166 -17.73 17.57 14.29
N MET A 167 -17.80 16.27 14.51
CA MET A 167 -17.88 15.27 13.44
C MET A 167 -19.29 15.26 12.84
N GLU A 168 -19.35 15.26 11.52
CA GLU A 168 -20.60 15.24 10.75
C GLU A 168 -20.71 13.95 9.95
N ALA A 169 -21.95 13.58 9.58
CA ALA A 169 -22.14 12.45 8.67
C ALA A 169 -21.43 12.71 7.33
N ALA A 170 -20.92 11.67 6.72
CA ALA A 170 -20.10 11.71 5.50
C ALA A 170 -18.73 12.42 5.63
N ASP A 171 -18.30 12.79 6.84
CA ASP A 171 -16.90 13.19 7.05
C ASP A 171 -15.97 11.98 6.78
N GLU A 172 -14.96 12.19 5.94
CA GLU A 172 -13.86 11.22 5.80
C GLU A 172 -12.82 11.53 6.88
N LEU A 173 -12.72 10.64 7.87
CA LEU A 173 -11.83 10.80 9.01
C LEU A 173 -10.52 10.06 8.77
N LEU A 174 -9.40 10.78 8.78
CA LEU A 174 -8.06 10.24 8.57
C LEU A 174 -7.34 10.07 9.92
N PHE A 175 -6.73 8.88 10.12
CA PHE A 175 -5.97 8.56 11.32
C PHE A 175 -4.58 8.01 11.00
N LEU A 176 -3.64 8.27 11.91
CA LEU A 176 -2.50 7.38 12.10
C LEU A 176 -2.88 6.41 13.22
N ALA A 177 -2.88 5.13 12.93
CA ALA A 177 -3.35 4.09 13.85
C ALA A 177 -2.35 2.93 13.95
N ALA A 178 -2.18 2.39 15.16
CA ALA A 178 -1.50 1.12 15.35
C ALA A 178 -2.40 -0.02 14.85
N GLU A 179 -1.81 -1.05 14.25
CA GLU A 179 -2.52 -2.18 13.67
C GLU A 179 -3.47 -2.86 14.68
N GLU A 180 -3.02 -3.02 15.92
CA GLU A 180 -3.76 -3.61 17.03
C GLU A 180 -4.99 -2.81 17.49
N ASP A 181 -5.03 -1.51 17.18
CA ASP A 181 -6.11 -0.62 17.61
C ASP A 181 -7.20 -0.39 16.52
N LEU A 182 -7.04 -0.95 15.32
CA LEU A 182 -7.97 -0.74 14.20
C LEU A 182 -9.38 -1.25 14.51
N THR A 183 -9.51 -2.42 15.12
CA THR A 183 -10.81 -2.98 15.53
C THR A 183 -11.51 -2.11 16.57
N ALA A 184 -10.75 -1.56 17.51
CA ALA A 184 -11.31 -0.65 18.52
C ALA A 184 -11.74 0.69 17.91
N LEU A 185 -10.98 1.20 16.94
CA LEU A 185 -11.33 2.41 16.18
C LEU A 185 -12.61 2.20 15.38
N GLN A 186 -12.72 1.06 14.67
CA GLN A 186 -13.91 0.65 13.93
C GLN A 186 -15.14 0.62 14.83
N ALA A 187 -15.06 -0.08 15.96
CA ALA A 187 -16.16 -0.22 16.91
C ALA A 187 -16.59 1.11 17.53
N LEU A 188 -15.66 2.07 17.67
CA LEU A 188 -15.93 3.40 18.21
C LEU A 188 -16.70 4.29 17.22
N LEU A 189 -16.32 4.24 15.94
CA LEU A 189 -16.84 5.14 14.91
C LEU A 189 -18.04 4.56 14.16
N ALA A 190 -18.07 3.27 13.91
CA ALA A 190 -19.13 2.60 13.16
C ALA A 190 -19.40 1.18 13.71
N PRO A 191 -20.00 1.08 14.91
CA PRO A 191 -20.36 -0.20 15.49
C PRO A 191 -21.35 -0.95 14.58
N GLY A 192 -21.08 -2.23 14.33
CA GLY A 192 -21.91 -3.09 13.47
C GLY A 192 -21.43 -3.21 12.03
N HIS A 193 -20.36 -2.52 11.65
CA HIS A 193 -19.65 -2.75 10.40
C HIS A 193 -18.38 -3.55 10.72
N GLU A 194 -18.30 -4.81 10.26
CA GLU A 194 -17.10 -5.64 10.47
C GLU A 194 -15.92 -5.11 9.68
N SER A 195 -14.74 -5.05 10.31
CA SER A 195 -13.49 -4.71 9.64
C SER A 195 -13.16 -5.75 8.57
N ALA A 196 -12.74 -5.31 7.38
CA ALA A 196 -12.48 -6.17 6.21
C ALA A 196 -11.29 -7.15 6.38
N GLU A 197 -10.58 -7.13 7.50
CA GLU A 197 -9.36 -7.92 7.72
C GLU A 197 -9.57 -9.30 8.38
N ASP A 198 -10.80 -9.71 8.73
CA ASP A 198 -11.01 -10.89 9.61
C ASP A 198 -11.60 -12.14 8.92
N GLU A 199 -11.51 -12.28 7.59
CA GLU A 199 -11.74 -13.59 6.96
C GLU A 199 -10.67 -13.90 5.88
N PRO A 200 -9.73 -14.83 6.16
CA PRO A 200 -9.09 -15.57 5.09
C PRO A 200 -10.17 -16.50 4.48
N ARG A 201 -10.83 -16.07 3.41
CA ARG A 201 -11.65 -16.98 2.61
C ARG A 201 -10.78 -18.15 2.15
N PRO A 202 -11.04 -19.38 2.59
CA PRO A 202 -10.41 -20.54 2.01
C PRO A 202 -10.88 -20.61 0.55
N LEU A 203 -9.94 -20.50 -0.39
CA LEU A 203 -10.17 -20.86 -1.78
C LEU A 203 -10.34 -22.38 -1.86
N THR A 204 -11.49 -22.88 -1.45
CA THR A 204 -11.96 -24.23 -1.76
C THR A 204 -12.60 -24.18 -3.15
N GLY A 205 -11.76 -24.04 -4.18
CA GLY A 205 -12.08 -24.43 -5.52
C GLY A 205 -11.95 -25.95 -5.59
N ALA A 206 -13.07 -26.68 -5.54
CA ALA A 206 -13.11 -28.08 -5.89
C ALA A 206 -12.56 -28.22 -7.32
N ILE A 207 -11.41 -28.86 -7.44
CA ILE A 207 -10.93 -29.37 -8.73
C ILE A 207 -11.80 -30.58 -9.01
N ASP A 208 -12.80 -30.43 -9.87
CA ASP A 208 -13.48 -31.56 -10.48
C ASP A 208 -12.45 -32.35 -11.24
N THR A 209 -12.12 -33.53 -10.73
CA THR A 209 -11.33 -34.52 -11.42
C THR A 209 -12.13 -35.03 -12.61
N VAL A 210 -11.80 -34.51 -13.79
CA VAL A 210 -12.25 -35.12 -15.05
C VAL A 210 -11.55 -36.47 -15.17
N ASN A 211 -12.32 -37.53 -15.08
CA ASN A 211 -11.91 -38.93 -15.30
C ASN A 211 -11.70 -39.14 -16.81
N PRO A 212 -10.57 -39.66 -17.29
CA PRO A 212 -10.41 -40.01 -18.68
C PRO A 212 -10.95 -41.44 -18.93
N GLU A 213 -11.94 -41.55 -19.78
CA GLU A 213 -12.16 -42.76 -20.58
C GLU A 213 -11.62 -42.56 -22.01
#